data_e735457ed7ac9d6202458e333c270d15
#
_entry.id   e735457ed7ac9d6202458e333c270d15
#
_cell.length_a   1.000
_cell.length_b   1.000
_cell.length_c   1.000
_cell.angle_alpha   90.00
_cell.angle_beta   90.00
_cell.angle_gamma   90.00
#
_symmetry.space_group_name_H-M   'P 1'
#
loop_
_entity.id
_entity.type
_entity.pdbx_description
1 polymer ?
#
loop_
_entity_poly.entity_id
_entity_poly.type
_entity_poly.pdbx_seq_one_letter_code
_entity_poly.pdbx_strand_id
1 'polypeptide(L)'
;MELSVVVPTLNGRDSLGATLDALAERAPGAEVVVANGPSTDGTTGMVRGRDDVDVLVKVSDRTLNVARNAGIEAATGDVVALVGHDLVVGEGWKEALRDALAGDAAVTTGPARSRVSGGATAEEPERRRIAGRSVTYFEGGNVAFERAALDALDGFDEYLETGGARDTAHRLAALDYPVAWRSGMSARREYGTDGGRTAAEWGRKYRSLAYRLVKNYGVRPTVVRRILSHAGSEAVANAREVVRGDSVPTAWLGSGRRVVGGIATGVSDGLVSRARDRTPRRNPHGISDRHDRAVARYDWR
;
A
#
# COMPACT_ATOMS: atom_id res chain seq x y z
N MET A 1 15.51 -18.15 -8.04
CA MET A 1 14.68 -17.04 -7.56
C MET A 1 13.92 -17.54 -6.34
N GLU A 2 14.34 -17.11 -5.20
CA GLU A 2 13.68 -17.41 -3.93
C GLU A 2 12.60 -16.34 -3.68
N LEU A 3 11.37 -16.77 -3.41
CA LEU A 3 10.21 -15.90 -3.23
C LEU A 3 9.82 -15.84 -1.76
N SER A 4 9.77 -14.63 -1.19
CA SER A 4 9.11 -14.36 0.09
C SER A 4 7.78 -13.65 -0.16
N VAL A 5 6.73 -14.08 0.54
CA VAL A 5 5.42 -13.42 0.54
C VAL A 5 5.19 -12.79 1.91
N VAL A 6 5.12 -11.48 1.93
CA VAL A 6 4.84 -10.69 3.15
C VAL A 6 3.35 -10.37 3.20
N VAL A 7 2.71 -10.77 4.30
CA VAL A 7 1.28 -10.51 4.55
C VAL A 7 1.15 -9.58 5.76
N PRO A 8 1.03 -8.26 5.54
CA PRO A 8 0.78 -7.31 6.62
C PRO A 8 -0.68 -7.42 7.09
N THR A 9 -0.90 -7.48 8.38
CA THR A 9 -2.24 -7.64 8.96
C THR A 9 -2.45 -6.82 10.24
N LEU A 10 -3.69 -6.43 10.49
CA LEU A 10 -4.16 -5.82 11.73
C LEU A 10 -5.63 -6.19 11.93
N ASN A 11 -5.95 -6.94 12.98
CA ASN A 11 -7.29 -7.47 13.24
C ASN A 11 -7.87 -8.18 12.01
N GLY A 12 -7.09 -9.12 11.46
CA GLY A 12 -7.42 -9.80 10.22
C GLY A 12 -7.74 -11.28 10.37
N ARG A 13 -8.06 -11.77 11.58
CA ARG A 13 -8.21 -13.19 11.88
C ARG A 13 -9.09 -13.93 10.87
N ASP A 14 -10.25 -13.35 10.54
CA ASP A 14 -11.25 -14.05 9.73
C ASP A 14 -10.87 -14.08 8.23
N SER A 15 -10.15 -13.06 7.74
CA SER A 15 -9.76 -12.97 6.33
C SER A 15 -8.39 -13.57 6.06
N LEU A 16 -7.45 -13.45 6.99
CA LEU A 16 -6.07 -13.93 6.84
C LEU A 16 -5.99 -15.45 6.62
N GLY A 17 -6.89 -16.23 7.25
CA GLY A 17 -6.94 -17.67 7.05
C GLY A 17 -7.04 -18.05 5.57
N ALA A 18 -8.03 -17.51 4.87
CA ALA A 18 -8.24 -17.77 3.45
C ALA A 18 -7.07 -17.28 2.56
N THR A 19 -6.40 -16.19 2.95
CA THR A 19 -5.20 -15.70 2.27
C THR A 19 -4.05 -16.70 2.40
N LEU A 20 -3.80 -17.20 3.61
CA LEU A 20 -2.73 -18.18 3.88
C LEU A 20 -3.01 -19.51 3.20
N ASP A 21 -4.24 -20.02 3.25
CA ASP A 21 -4.64 -21.25 2.56
C ASP A 21 -4.38 -21.15 1.05
N ALA A 22 -4.73 -20.02 0.44
CA ALA A 22 -4.47 -19.79 -0.99
C ALA A 22 -2.97 -19.68 -1.31
N LEU A 23 -2.16 -19.11 -0.42
CA LEU A 23 -0.71 -19.03 -0.60
C LEU A 23 -0.08 -20.42 -0.50
N ALA A 24 -0.48 -21.26 0.46
CA ALA A 24 -0.01 -22.61 0.60
C ALA A 24 -0.32 -23.47 -0.66
N GLU A 25 -1.52 -23.30 -1.23
CA GLU A 25 -1.94 -24.00 -2.43
C GLU A 25 -1.26 -23.49 -3.72
N ARG A 26 -1.18 -22.14 -3.90
CA ARG A 26 -0.87 -21.50 -5.19
C ARG A 26 0.52 -20.89 -5.26
N ALA A 27 1.22 -20.84 -4.15
CA ALA A 27 2.61 -20.40 -4.08
C ALA A 27 3.49 -21.39 -3.28
N PRO A 28 3.42 -22.71 -3.54
CA PRO A 28 4.16 -23.68 -2.75
C PRO A 28 5.66 -23.41 -2.78
N GLY A 29 6.31 -23.56 -1.61
CA GLY A 29 7.74 -23.30 -1.42
C GLY A 29 8.13 -21.81 -1.45
N ALA A 30 7.17 -20.90 -1.35
CA ALA A 30 7.46 -19.51 -1.02
C ALA A 30 7.59 -19.37 0.50
N GLU A 31 8.54 -18.57 0.95
CA GLU A 31 8.64 -18.15 2.35
C GLU A 31 7.43 -17.25 2.68
N VAL A 32 6.68 -17.58 3.72
CA VAL A 32 5.51 -16.79 4.17
C VAL A 32 5.83 -16.04 5.45
N VAL A 33 5.84 -14.71 5.36
CA VAL A 33 6.11 -13.80 6.48
C VAL A 33 4.83 -13.04 6.83
N VAL A 34 4.25 -13.28 7.98
CA VAL A 34 3.11 -12.50 8.50
C VAL A 34 3.63 -11.37 9.38
N ALA A 35 3.32 -10.13 9.02
CA ALA A 35 3.64 -8.95 9.82
C ALA A 35 2.36 -8.42 10.50
N ASN A 36 2.19 -8.74 11.78
CA ASN A 36 0.99 -8.46 12.54
C ASN A 36 1.12 -7.21 13.42
N GLY A 37 0.26 -6.23 13.21
CA GLY A 37 0.07 -5.07 14.08
C GLY A 37 -0.50 -5.46 15.46
N PRO A 38 -0.84 -4.47 16.31
CA PRO A 38 -1.38 -4.72 17.65
C PRO A 38 -2.84 -5.22 17.59
N SER A 39 -3.01 -6.43 17.06
CA SER A 39 -4.31 -7.10 16.90
C SER A 39 -4.86 -7.59 18.23
N THR A 40 -6.18 -7.45 18.42
CA THR A 40 -6.92 -7.85 19.62
C THR A 40 -7.98 -8.93 19.36
N ASP A 41 -8.12 -9.37 18.10
CA ASP A 41 -9.12 -10.35 17.63
C ASP A 41 -8.65 -11.81 17.65
N GLY A 42 -7.44 -12.07 18.20
CA GLY A 42 -6.85 -13.40 18.20
C GLY A 42 -6.03 -13.76 16.97
N THR A 43 -5.76 -12.81 16.05
CA THR A 43 -4.91 -13.01 14.85
C THR A 43 -3.57 -13.65 15.22
N THR A 44 -2.87 -13.12 16.24
CA THR A 44 -1.56 -13.68 16.68
C THR A 44 -1.64 -15.17 17.04
N GLY A 45 -2.67 -15.56 17.78
CA GLY A 45 -2.87 -16.96 18.20
C GLY A 45 -3.15 -17.87 17.02
N MET A 46 -3.98 -17.41 16.09
CA MET A 46 -4.31 -18.15 14.87
C MET A 46 -3.06 -18.40 14.02
N VAL A 47 -2.23 -17.37 13.76
CA VAL A 47 -1.01 -17.50 12.97
C VAL A 47 0.00 -18.44 13.64
N ARG A 48 0.16 -18.39 14.97
CA ARG A 48 1.06 -19.29 15.70
C ARG A 48 0.66 -20.76 15.67
N GLY A 49 -0.58 -21.06 15.36
CA GLY A 49 -1.07 -22.44 15.22
C GLY A 49 -1.01 -22.96 13.77
N ARG A 50 -0.33 -22.27 12.85
CA ARG A 50 -0.21 -22.68 11.45
C ARG A 50 1.20 -23.16 11.13
N ASP A 51 1.28 -24.22 10.33
CA ASP A 51 2.55 -24.83 9.89
C ASP A 51 3.00 -24.28 8.51
N ASP A 52 2.16 -23.46 7.85
CA ASP A 52 2.41 -22.85 6.54
C ASP A 52 2.85 -21.38 6.63
N VAL A 53 3.22 -20.93 7.82
CA VAL A 53 3.82 -19.61 8.06
C VAL A 53 5.24 -19.81 8.58
N ASP A 54 6.23 -19.27 7.88
CA ASP A 54 7.64 -19.40 8.26
C ASP A 54 8.07 -18.39 9.32
N VAL A 55 7.54 -17.16 9.23
CA VAL A 55 7.89 -16.07 10.16
C VAL A 55 6.66 -15.28 10.55
N LEU A 56 6.49 -15.05 11.86
CA LEU A 56 5.56 -14.08 12.40
C LEU A 56 6.32 -12.92 13.05
N VAL A 57 6.18 -11.72 12.50
CA VAL A 57 6.69 -10.47 13.09
C VAL A 57 5.54 -9.74 13.75
N LYS A 58 5.70 -9.35 15.01
CA LYS A 58 4.76 -8.48 15.72
C LYS A 58 5.30 -7.06 15.77
N VAL A 59 4.47 -6.10 15.40
CA VAL A 59 4.78 -4.67 15.50
C VAL A 59 3.82 -3.97 16.46
N SER A 60 4.27 -2.92 17.13
CA SER A 60 3.43 -2.13 18.05
C SER A 60 2.63 -1.05 17.33
N ASP A 61 3.01 -0.70 16.11
CA ASP A 61 2.39 0.35 15.31
C ASP A 61 1.18 -0.20 14.53
N ARG A 62 0.17 0.65 14.34
CA ARG A 62 -1.02 0.32 13.54
C ARG A 62 -0.89 0.68 12.07
N THR A 63 0.21 1.32 11.68
CA THR A 63 0.45 1.80 10.32
C THR A 63 0.82 0.63 9.41
N LEU A 64 0.08 0.47 8.32
CA LEU A 64 0.28 -0.62 7.36
C LEU A 64 1.71 -0.63 6.78
N ASN A 65 2.31 0.54 6.55
CA ASN A 65 3.66 0.62 5.99
C ASN A 65 4.73 0.17 7.00
N VAL A 66 4.52 0.37 8.30
CA VAL A 66 5.39 -0.19 9.35
C VAL A 66 5.35 -1.72 9.33
N ALA A 67 4.14 -2.30 9.23
CA ALA A 67 4.01 -3.75 9.12
C ALA A 67 4.65 -4.29 7.82
N ARG A 68 4.47 -3.59 6.68
CA ARG A 68 5.14 -3.95 5.41
C ARG A 68 6.64 -3.97 5.55
N ASN A 69 7.22 -2.89 6.07
CA ASN A 69 8.67 -2.78 6.23
C ASN A 69 9.23 -3.83 7.19
N ALA A 70 8.56 -4.08 8.32
CA ALA A 70 8.97 -5.13 9.26
C ALA A 70 8.94 -6.54 8.61
N GLY A 71 7.94 -6.80 7.78
CA GLY A 71 7.88 -8.04 7.01
C GLY A 71 8.96 -8.12 5.93
N ILE A 72 9.26 -7.02 5.22
CA ILE A 72 10.32 -6.94 4.22
C ILE A 72 11.70 -7.20 4.85
N GLU A 73 11.96 -6.65 6.04
CA GLU A 73 13.21 -6.92 6.79
C GLU A 73 13.34 -8.38 7.22
N ALA A 74 12.24 -9.04 7.53
CA ALA A 74 12.24 -10.44 7.95
C ALA A 74 12.34 -11.43 6.78
N ALA A 75 11.91 -11.02 5.61
CA ALA A 75 11.93 -11.80 4.38
C ALA A 75 13.36 -12.03 3.86
N THR A 76 13.65 -13.24 3.36
CA THR A 76 15.00 -13.63 2.91
C THR A 76 15.12 -13.81 1.38
N GLY A 77 14.00 -13.94 0.67
CA GLY A 77 14.00 -14.21 -0.76
C GLY A 77 14.54 -13.05 -1.62
N ASP A 78 15.03 -13.38 -2.82
CA ASP A 78 15.48 -12.42 -3.84
C ASP A 78 14.33 -11.57 -4.35
N VAL A 79 13.12 -12.10 -4.27
CA VAL A 79 11.87 -11.44 -4.65
C VAL A 79 10.95 -11.40 -3.44
N VAL A 80 10.40 -10.22 -3.18
CA VAL A 80 9.44 -10.00 -2.10
C VAL A 80 8.10 -9.58 -2.65
N ALA A 81 7.09 -10.42 -2.46
CA ALA A 81 5.70 -10.11 -2.80
C ALA A 81 4.95 -9.58 -1.55
N LEU A 82 4.10 -8.58 -1.74
CA LEU A 82 3.16 -8.10 -0.74
C LEU A 82 1.76 -8.57 -1.09
N VAL A 83 1.13 -9.33 -0.20
CA VAL A 83 -0.25 -9.79 -0.34
C VAL A 83 -1.08 -9.26 0.82
N GLY A 84 -2.19 -8.59 0.54
CA GLY A 84 -3.11 -8.10 1.57
C GLY A 84 -3.76 -9.27 2.31
N HIS A 85 -3.93 -9.15 3.62
CA HIS A 85 -4.53 -10.20 4.45
C HIS A 85 -5.99 -10.55 4.10
N ASP A 86 -6.61 -9.77 3.22
CA ASP A 86 -7.97 -9.94 2.70
C ASP A 86 -8.00 -10.36 1.22
N LEU A 87 -6.84 -10.74 0.67
CA LEU A 87 -6.66 -11.08 -0.74
C LEU A 87 -6.31 -12.56 -0.91
N VAL A 88 -7.13 -13.26 -1.66
CA VAL A 88 -6.90 -14.63 -2.11
C VAL A 88 -6.26 -14.57 -3.49
N VAL A 89 -5.01 -15.02 -3.60
CA VAL A 89 -4.27 -15.07 -4.89
C VAL A 89 -4.92 -16.09 -5.83
N GLY A 90 -4.87 -15.83 -7.14
CA GLY A 90 -5.46 -16.68 -8.17
C GLY A 90 -4.55 -17.85 -8.61
N GLU A 91 -5.10 -18.75 -9.39
CA GLU A 91 -4.30 -19.77 -10.07
C GLU A 91 -3.30 -19.12 -11.03
N GLY A 92 -2.09 -19.67 -11.13
CA GLY A 92 -1.00 -19.15 -11.97
C GLY A 92 -0.39 -17.85 -11.46
N TRP A 93 -0.74 -17.39 -10.25
CA TRP A 93 -0.23 -16.15 -9.68
C TRP A 93 1.31 -16.15 -9.53
N LYS A 94 1.86 -17.25 -9.00
CA LYS A 94 3.32 -17.40 -8.80
C LYS A 94 4.07 -17.50 -10.12
N GLU A 95 3.52 -18.20 -11.09
CA GLU A 95 4.08 -18.35 -12.44
C GLU A 95 4.11 -16.99 -13.16
N ALA A 96 2.99 -16.26 -13.15
CA ALA A 96 2.90 -14.93 -13.76
C ALA A 96 3.87 -13.92 -13.14
N LEU A 97 4.08 -14.00 -11.81
CA LEU A 97 5.09 -13.22 -11.10
C LEU A 97 6.50 -13.59 -11.57
N ARG A 98 6.82 -14.88 -11.61
CA ARG A 98 8.13 -15.37 -12.04
C ARG A 98 8.46 -14.96 -13.47
N ASP A 99 7.51 -15.15 -14.40
CA ASP A 99 7.68 -14.80 -15.82
C ASP A 99 7.87 -13.30 -16.02
N ALA A 100 7.20 -12.48 -15.20
CA ALA A 100 7.39 -11.03 -15.26
C ALA A 100 8.80 -10.58 -14.87
N LEU A 101 9.33 -11.15 -13.78
CA LEU A 101 10.64 -10.79 -13.23
C LEU A 101 11.80 -11.51 -13.92
N ALA A 102 11.55 -12.55 -14.72
CA ALA A 102 12.55 -13.13 -15.60
C ALA A 102 12.89 -12.22 -16.80
N GLY A 103 12.08 -11.20 -17.08
CA GLY A 103 12.32 -10.16 -18.07
C GLY A 103 12.98 -8.91 -17.45
N ASP A 104 12.66 -7.74 -18.00
CA ASP A 104 13.27 -6.44 -17.58
C ASP A 104 12.51 -5.76 -16.42
N ALA A 105 11.51 -6.41 -15.84
CA ALA A 105 10.67 -5.81 -14.80
C ALA A 105 11.24 -6.04 -13.41
N ALA A 106 11.58 -4.97 -12.72
CA ALA A 106 11.98 -5.05 -11.30
C ALA A 106 10.78 -5.07 -10.32
N VAL A 107 9.59 -4.72 -10.81
CA VAL A 107 8.35 -4.70 -10.04
C VAL A 107 7.21 -5.24 -10.90
N THR A 108 6.39 -6.12 -10.36
CA THR A 108 5.22 -6.66 -11.05
C THR A 108 3.97 -6.62 -10.18
N THR A 109 2.82 -6.42 -10.82
CA THR A 109 1.51 -6.37 -10.18
C THR A 109 0.45 -6.92 -11.13
N GLY A 110 -0.73 -7.19 -10.62
CA GLY A 110 -1.86 -7.65 -11.39
C GLY A 110 -3.20 -7.19 -10.82
N PRO A 111 -4.31 -7.66 -11.39
CA PRO A 111 -5.64 -7.25 -10.96
C PRO A 111 -5.97 -7.73 -9.54
N ALA A 112 -6.52 -6.82 -8.71
CA ALA A 112 -7.16 -7.17 -7.45
C ALA A 112 -8.67 -6.92 -7.58
N ARG A 113 -9.45 -8.00 -7.64
CA ARG A 113 -10.91 -7.95 -7.86
C ARG A 113 -11.63 -7.86 -6.53
N SER A 114 -12.63 -6.98 -6.41
CA SER A 114 -13.55 -6.97 -5.27
C SER A 114 -14.81 -7.76 -5.59
N ARG A 115 -15.27 -8.58 -4.63
CA ARG A 115 -16.49 -9.38 -4.76
C ARG A 115 -17.76 -8.53 -4.63
N VAL A 116 -17.67 -7.41 -3.93
CA VAL A 116 -18.83 -6.57 -3.54
C VAL A 116 -19.13 -5.46 -4.54
N SER A 117 -18.13 -5.01 -5.28
CA SER A 117 -18.32 -3.96 -6.28
C SER A 117 -18.57 -4.59 -7.64
N GLY A 118 -19.77 -4.46 -8.19
CA GLY A 118 -20.08 -4.74 -9.61
C GLY A 118 -19.33 -3.84 -10.59
N GLY A 119 -18.24 -3.22 -10.14
CA GLY A 119 -17.34 -2.40 -10.94
C GLY A 119 -16.44 -3.25 -11.81
N ALA A 120 -16.18 -2.77 -13.02
CA ALA A 120 -15.24 -3.37 -13.94
C ALA A 120 -13.86 -3.52 -13.25
N THR A 121 -13.32 -4.73 -13.25
CA THR A 121 -11.93 -4.97 -12.85
C THR A 121 -11.04 -4.18 -13.81
N ALA A 122 -10.06 -3.47 -13.26
CA ALA A 122 -9.06 -2.83 -14.09
C ALA A 122 -8.31 -3.92 -14.87
N GLU A 123 -8.45 -3.93 -16.17
CA GLU A 123 -7.71 -4.84 -17.07
C GLU A 123 -6.30 -4.33 -17.34
N GLU A 124 -6.07 -3.03 -17.06
CA GLU A 124 -4.79 -2.35 -17.23
C GLU A 124 -4.45 -1.51 -16.00
N PRO A 125 -3.15 -1.26 -15.75
CA PRO A 125 -2.73 -0.42 -14.64
C PRO A 125 -3.11 1.05 -14.87
N GLU A 126 -3.49 1.74 -13.81
CA GLU A 126 -3.67 3.18 -13.87
C GLU A 126 -2.32 3.85 -14.15
N ARG A 127 -2.21 4.54 -15.30
CA ARG A 127 -1.04 5.34 -15.65
C ARG A 127 -1.35 6.83 -15.63
N ARG A 128 -0.44 7.64 -15.09
CA ARG A 128 -0.58 9.10 -15.05
C ARG A 128 0.75 9.78 -15.32
N ARG A 129 0.70 10.90 -16.05
CA ARG A 129 1.85 11.78 -16.19
C ARG A 129 1.78 12.91 -15.19
N ILE A 130 2.82 13.05 -14.34
CA ILE A 130 2.88 14.04 -13.26
C ILE A 130 4.25 14.74 -13.32
N ALA A 131 4.23 16.04 -13.51
CA ALA A 131 5.44 16.87 -13.61
C ALA A 131 6.47 16.31 -14.61
N GLY A 132 5.99 15.79 -15.75
CA GLY A 132 6.83 15.23 -16.82
C GLY A 132 7.15 13.74 -16.66
N ARG A 133 6.90 13.13 -15.49
CA ARG A 133 7.20 11.73 -15.19
C ARG A 133 5.97 10.84 -15.42
N SER A 134 6.16 9.70 -16.11
CA SER A 134 5.13 8.68 -16.23
C SER A 134 5.13 7.80 -14.98
N VAL A 135 3.97 7.66 -14.33
CA VAL A 135 3.81 6.86 -13.12
C VAL A 135 2.80 5.77 -13.38
N THR A 136 3.19 4.53 -13.15
CA THR A 136 2.30 3.36 -13.18
C THR A 136 1.93 3.01 -11.74
N TYR A 137 0.64 3.10 -11.41
CA TYR A 137 0.14 2.76 -10.09
C TYR A 137 -0.17 1.27 -9.99
N PHE A 138 -0.10 0.76 -8.78
CA PHE A 138 -0.39 -0.63 -8.44
C PHE A 138 -1.18 -0.76 -7.14
N GLU A 139 -1.79 -1.91 -6.95
CA GLU A 139 -2.44 -2.28 -5.69
C GLU A 139 -1.38 -2.75 -4.69
N GLY A 140 -1.29 -2.09 -3.54
CA GLY A 140 -0.23 -2.35 -2.56
C GLY A 140 -0.38 -3.66 -1.78
N GLY A 141 -1.44 -4.41 -2.03
CA GLY A 141 -1.66 -5.76 -1.50
C GLY A 141 -1.56 -6.84 -2.58
N ASN A 142 -1.15 -6.51 -3.82
CA ASN A 142 -0.88 -7.49 -4.87
C ASN A 142 0.25 -6.97 -5.77
N VAL A 143 1.46 -6.99 -5.25
CA VAL A 143 2.66 -6.47 -5.93
C VAL A 143 3.88 -7.26 -5.48
N ALA A 144 4.79 -7.52 -6.39
CA ALA A 144 6.09 -8.14 -6.09
C ALA A 144 7.23 -7.24 -6.59
N PHE A 145 8.32 -7.28 -5.86
CA PHE A 145 9.52 -6.49 -6.10
C PHE A 145 10.74 -7.40 -6.13
N GLU A 146 11.67 -7.14 -7.01
CA GLU A 146 13.04 -7.57 -6.79
C GLU A 146 13.60 -6.88 -5.55
N ARG A 147 14.39 -7.57 -4.75
CA ARG A 147 14.99 -7.04 -3.53
C ARG A 147 15.76 -5.75 -3.78
N ALA A 148 16.54 -5.71 -4.86
CA ALA A 148 17.28 -4.52 -5.27
C ALA A 148 16.40 -3.27 -5.45
N ALA A 149 15.16 -3.44 -5.93
CA ALA A 149 14.22 -2.32 -6.05
C ALA A 149 13.69 -1.86 -4.68
N LEU A 150 13.45 -2.78 -3.74
CA LEU A 150 13.07 -2.43 -2.37
C LEU A 150 14.19 -1.72 -1.62
N ASP A 151 15.43 -2.17 -1.80
CA ASP A 151 16.62 -1.56 -1.20
C ASP A 151 16.84 -0.14 -1.76
N ALA A 152 16.73 0.04 -3.08
CA ALA A 152 16.81 1.35 -3.71
C ALA A 152 15.72 2.31 -3.23
N LEU A 153 14.52 1.79 -2.94
CA LEU A 153 13.40 2.53 -2.37
C LEU A 153 13.59 2.82 -0.87
N ASP A 154 14.38 2.02 -0.16
CA ASP A 154 14.40 1.95 1.30
C ASP A 154 12.99 1.64 1.88
N GLY A 155 12.32 0.67 1.28
CA GLY A 155 10.97 0.23 1.66
C GLY A 155 9.88 1.28 1.45
N PHE A 156 8.84 1.18 2.28
CA PHE A 156 7.67 2.08 2.26
C PHE A 156 7.89 3.26 3.22
N ASP A 157 7.30 4.41 2.89
CA ASP A 157 7.33 5.59 3.76
C ASP A 157 6.35 5.41 4.93
N GLU A 158 6.90 5.23 6.14
CA GLU A 158 6.15 4.94 7.36
C GLU A 158 5.37 6.13 7.92
N TYR A 159 5.64 7.35 7.44
CA TYR A 159 4.83 8.51 7.75
C TYR A 159 3.40 8.40 7.18
N LEU A 160 3.23 7.64 6.10
CA LEU A 160 1.97 7.56 5.38
C LEU A 160 1.02 6.52 6.00
N GLU A 161 -0.04 6.98 6.65
CA GLU A 161 -1.15 6.13 7.09
C GLU A 161 -1.97 5.57 5.91
N THR A 162 -2.04 6.32 4.79
CA THR A 162 -2.74 5.91 3.57
C THR A 162 -1.94 6.29 2.33
N GLY A 163 -2.13 5.52 1.24
CA GLY A 163 -1.53 5.85 -0.06
C GLY A 163 -0.04 5.52 -0.16
N GLY A 164 0.48 4.62 0.67
CA GLY A 164 1.87 4.16 0.61
C GLY A 164 2.25 3.59 -0.76
N ALA A 165 1.43 2.69 -1.33
CA ALA A 165 1.69 2.14 -2.66
C ALA A 165 1.73 3.22 -3.76
N ARG A 166 0.90 4.26 -3.65
CA ARG A 166 0.96 5.40 -4.58
C ARG A 166 2.23 6.24 -4.42
N ASP A 167 2.72 6.41 -3.19
CA ASP A 167 4.02 7.06 -2.95
C ASP A 167 5.16 6.23 -3.53
N THR A 168 5.15 4.92 -3.27
CA THR A 168 6.14 3.99 -3.82
C THR A 168 6.15 4.01 -5.35
N ALA A 169 4.97 4.07 -6.01
CA ALA A 169 4.89 4.21 -7.47
C ALA A 169 5.53 5.52 -7.99
N HIS A 170 5.39 6.63 -7.26
CA HIS A 170 6.08 7.87 -7.62
C HIS A 170 7.60 7.76 -7.48
N ARG A 171 8.07 7.04 -6.46
CA ARG A 171 9.51 6.84 -6.20
C ARG A 171 10.13 5.85 -7.20
N LEU A 172 9.43 4.75 -7.53
CA LEU A 172 9.84 3.83 -8.60
C LEU A 172 10.03 4.57 -9.93
N ALA A 173 9.05 5.40 -10.30
CA ALA A 173 9.16 6.23 -11.50
C ALA A 173 10.25 7.31 -11.42
N ALA A 174 10.74 7.67 -10.23
CA ALA A 174 11.87 8.58 -10.03
C ALA A 174 13.22 7.89 -10.15
N LEU A 175 13.25 6.60 -9.87
CA LEU A 175 14.42 5.72 -9.93
C LEU A 175 14.47 4.92 -11.23
N ASP A 176 13.56 5.20 -12.17
CA ASP A 176 13.43 4.53 -13.47
C ASP A 176 13.21 3.01 -13.39
N TYR A 177 12.59 2.54 -12.28
CA TYR A 177 12.16 1.15 -12.15
C TYR A 177 10.82 0.92 -12.85
N PRO A 178 10.76 0.06 -13.88
CA PRO A 178 9.54 -0.27 -14.58
C PRO A 178 8.63 -1.14 -13.72
N VAL A 179 7.31 -0.86 -13.79
CA VAL A 179 6.27 -1.69 -13.18
C VAL A 179 5.54 -2.45 -14.28
N ALA A 180 5.68 -3.77 -14.29
CA ALA A 180 5.00 -4.65 -15.21
C ALA A 180 3.59 -4.99 -14.69
N TRP A 181 2.63 -5.09 -15.62
CA TRP A 181 1.30 -5.61 -15.34
C TRP A 181 1.16 -7.01 -15.93
N ARG A 182 0.67 -7.94 -15.11
CA ARG A 182 0.38 -9.31 -15.52
C ARG A 182 -1.03 -9.70 -15.08
N SER A 183 -1.89 -9.99 -16.03
CA SER A 183 -3.27 -10.41 -15.76
C SER A 183 -3.35 -11.73 -14.97
N GLY A 184 -2.38 -12.63 -15.17
CA GLY A 184 -2.25 -13.88 -14.42
C GLY A 184 -1.88 -13.67 -12.94
N MET A 185 -1.25 -12.55 -12.58
CA MET A 185 -0.99 -12.19 -11.19
C MET A 185 -2.27 -11.62 -10.54
N SER A 186 -3.35 -12.38 -10.61
CA SER A 186 -4.66 -11.96 -10.12
C SER A 186 -4.84 -12.30 -8.63
N ALA A 187 -5.55 -11.42 -7.91
CA ALA A 187 -6.01 -11.68 -6.55
C ALA A 187 -7.46 -11.26 -6.41
N ARG A 188 -8.19 -11.87 -5.47
CA ARG A 188 -9.59 -11.57 -5.19
C ARG A 188 -9.75 -11.16 -3.74
N ARG A 189 -10.42 -10.03 -3.51
CA ARG A 189 -10.82 -9.61 -2.17
C ARG A 189 -12.10 -10.31 -1.76
N GLU A 190 -12.05 -11.06 -0.66
CA GLU A 190 -13.21 -11.82 -0.18
C GLU A 190 -14.12 -10.99 0.72
N TYR A 191 -13.55 -10.05 1.46
CA TYR A 191 -14.27 -9.21 2.42
C TYR A 191 -14.32 -7.78 1.90
N GLY A 192 -15.54 -7.23 1.78
CA GLY A 192 -15.76 -5.84 1.38
C GLY A 192 -15.66 -4.92 2.61
N THR A 193 -14.94 -3.81 2.48
CA THR A 193 -15.03 -2.70 3.43
C THR A 193 -16.04 -1.69 2.89
N ASP A 194 -17.32 -1.91 3.14
CA ASP A 194 -18.37 -0.93 2.90
C ASP A 194 -18.53 -0.05 4.14
N GLY A 195 -17.84 1.06 4.17
CA GLY A 195 -18.02 2.11 5.15
C GLY A 195 -17.75 3.47 4.51
N GLY A 196 -18.70 4.36 4.56
CA GLY A 196 -18.51 5.76 4.18
C GLY A 196 -17.34 6.38 4.98
N ARG A 197 -16.52 7.22 4.32
CA ARG A 197 -15.38 7.86 4.98
C ARG A 197 -15.84 8.88 6.01
N THR A 198 -15.27 8.83 7.20
CA THR A 198 -15.47 9.83 8.24
C THR A 198 -14.73 11.14 7.89
N ALA A 199 -15.13 12.27 8.51
CA ALA A 199 -14.44 13.55 8.31
C ALA A 199 -12.94 13.49 8.69
N ALA A 200 -12.57 12.65 9.65
CA ALA A 200 -11.17 12.43 10.03
C ALA A 200 -10.39 11.70 8.93
N GLU A 201 -11.03 10.74 8.25
CA GLU A 201 -10.42 10.02 7.13
C GLU A 201 -10.22 10.91 5.90
N TRP A 202 -11.09 11.88 5.67
CA TRP A 202 -10.90 12.90 4.65
C TRP A 202 -9.65 13.75 4.92
N GLY A 203 -9.47 14.22 6.15
CA GLY A 203 -8.27 14.97 6.55
C GLY A 203 -6.99 14.16 6.32
N ARG A 204 -6.95 12.89 6.74
CA ARG A 204 -5.81 11.99 6.53
C ARG A 204 -5.52 11.73 5.05
N LYS A 205 -6.56 11.47 4.25
CA LYS A 205 -6.44 11.28 2.80
C LYS A 205 -5.76 12.48 2.13
N TYR A 206 -6.21 13.70 2.42
CA TYR A 206 -5.66 14.90 1.79
C TYR A 206 -4.28 15.28 2.34
N ARG A 207 -4.00 15.04 3.62
CA ARG A 207 -2.65 15.14 4.17
C ARG A 207 -1.69 14.21 3.43
N SER A 208 -2.04 12.95 3.28
CA SER A 208 -1.23 11.96 2.55
C SER A 208 -1.05 12.31 1.07
N LEU A 209 -2.12 12.80 0.41
CA LEU A 209 -2.06 13.23 -0.99
C LEU A 209 -1.08 14.41 -1.18
N ALA A 210 -1.23 15.46 -0.37
CA ALA A 210 -0.39 16.65 -0.45
C ALA A 210 1.07 16.32 -0.10
N TYR A 211 1.29 15.58 0.99
CA TYR A 211 2.59 15.12 1.43
C TYR A 211 3.34 14.38 0.31
N ARG A 212 2.77 13.28 -0.23
CA ARG A 212 3.47 12.48 -1.24
C ARG A 212 3.74 13.24 -2.52
N LEU A 213 2.83 14.13 -2.96
CA LEU A 213 3.05 14.90 -4.18
C LEU A 213 4.13 15.97 -3.97
N VAL A 214 4.10 16.69 -2.86
CA VAL A 214 5.11 17.72 -2.56
C VAL A 214 6.47 17.10 -2.27
N LYS A 215 6.53 16.00 -1.51
CA LYS A 215 7.76 15.25 -1.26
C LYS A 215 8.44 14.84 -2.59
N ASN A 216 7.68 14.22 -3.49
CA ASN A 216 8.24 13.65 -4.72
C ASN A 216 8.52 14.70 -5.81
N TYR A 217 7.69 15.74 -5.93
CA TYR A 217 7.77 16.69 -7.04
C TYR A 217 8.09 18.14 -6.65
N GLY A 218 8.03 18.47 -5.35
CA GLY A 218 8.10 19.86 -4.86
C GLY A 218 6.82 20.63 -5.12
N VAL A 219 6.83 21.90 -4.75
CA VAL A 219 5.70 22.81 -5.00
C VAL A 219 5.80 23.31 -6.45
N ARG A 220 5.02 22.73 -7.33
CA ARG A 220 4.91 23.08 -8.75
C ARG A 220 3.45 23.42 -9.08
N PRO A 221 3.18 24.31 -10.05
CA PRO A 221 1.79 24.63 -10.44
C PRO A 221 0.96 23.39 -10.79
N THR A 222 1.54 22.39 -11.46
CA THR A 222 0.90 21.13 -11.81
C THR A 222 0.52 20.32 -10.56
N VAL A 223 1.35 20.32 -9.51
CA VAL A 223 1.10 19.64 -8.24
C VAL A 223 -0.02 20.33 -7.49
N VAL A 224 0.06 21.67 -7.36
CA VAL A 224 -0.97 22.46 -6.69
C VAL A 224 -2.33 22.28 -7.38
N ARG A 225 -2.37 22.42 -8.72
CA ARG A 225 -3.58 22.20 -9.50
C ARG A 225 -4.15 20.80 -9.27
N ARG A 226 -3.31 19.77 -9.19
CA ARG A 226 -3.76 18.40 -8.98
C ARG A 226 -4.37 18.20 -7.59
N ILE A 227 -3.76 18.75 -6.54
CA ILE A 227 -4.30 18.69 -5.18
C ILE A 227 -5.66 19.39 -5.13
N LEU A 228 -5.74 20.61 -5.69
CA LEU A 228 -6.97 21.39 -5.72
C LEU A 228 -8.08 20.75 -6.58
N SER A 229 -7.73 20.15 -7.73
CA SER A 229 -8.73 19.47 -8.56
C SER A 229 -9.33 18.24 -7.88
N HIS A 230 -8.53 17.47 -7.16
CA HIS A 230 -9.04 16.35 -6.34
C HIS A 230 -9.96 16.84 -5.22
N ALA A 231 -9.54 17.89 -4.49
CA ALA A 231 -10.36 18.46 -3.43
C ALA A 231 -11.66 19.07 -3.96
N GLY A 232 -11.60 19.77 -5.09
CA GLY A 232 -12.76 20.42 -5.72
C GLY A 232 -13.76 19.39 -6.27
N SER A 233 -13.30 18.36 -6.97
CA SER A 233 -14.20 17.33 -7.52
C SER A 233 -14.97 16.57 -6.42
N GLU A 234 -14.31 16.26 -5.30
CA GLU A 234 -14.95 15.60 -4.16
C GLU A 234 -15.85 16.57 -3.37
N ALA A 235 -15.48 17.84 -3.24
CA ALA A 235 -16.34 18.84 -2.63
C ALA A 235 -17.66 19.01 -3.40
N VAL A 236 -17.60 19.00 -4.73
CA VAL A 236 -18.79 19.05 -5.60
C VAL A 236 -19.62 17.77 -5.46
N ALA A 237 -19.00 16.59 -5.42
CA ALA A 237 -19.71 15.33 -5.22
C ALA A 237 -20.46 15.33 -3.88
N ASN A 238 -19.79 15.67 -2.80
CA ASN A 238 -20.40 15.73 -1.46
C ASN A 238 -21.47 16.84 -1.36
N ALA A 239 -21.30 17.99 -2.04
CA ALA A 239 -22.32 19.03 -2.10
C ALA A 239 -23.62 18.54 -2.79
N ARG A 240 -23.49 17.68 -3.82
CA ARG A 240 -24.64 17.06 -4.46
C ARG A 240 -25.39 16.10 -3.53
N GLU A 241 -24.68 15.36 -2.67
CA GLU A 241 -25.30 14.51 -1.64
C GLU A 241 -26.08 15.35 -0.61
N VAL A 242 -25.55 16.51 -0.19
CA VAL A 242 -26.26 17.45 0.69
C VAL A 242 -27.55 17.97 0.01
N VAL A 243 -27.46 18.34 -1.28
CA VAL A 243 -28.65 18.83 -2.05
C VAL A 243 -29.71 17.72 -2.22
N ARG A 244 -29.30 16.46 -2.31
CA ARG A 244 -30.20 15.30 -2.37
C ARG A 244 -30.81 14.90 -1.03
N GLY A 245 -30.31 15.49 0.08
CA GLY A 245 -30.75 15.14 1.43
C GLY A 245 -30.03 13.94 2.06
N ASP A 246 -29.05 13.38 1.37
CA ASP A 246 -28.29 12.21 1.80
C ASP A 246 -27.20 12.55 2.85
N SER A 247 -26.92 13.84 3.06
CA SER A 247 -25.89 14.33 4.01
C SER A 247 -26.29 15.66 4.67
N VAL A 248 -25.74 15.91 5.88
CA VAL A 248 -26.04 17.11 6.67
C VAL A 248 -25.07 18.24 6.34
N PRO A 249 -25.51 19.51 6.12
CA PRO A 249 -24.65 20.64 5.76
C PRO A 249 -23.49 20.91 6.75
N THR A 250 -23.72 20.69 8.04
CA THR A 250 -22.70 20.86 9.08
C THR A 250 -21.56 19.85 8.99
N ALA A 251 -21.86 18.61 8.58
CA ALA A 251 -20.85 17.57 8.34
C ALA A 251 -19.97 17.93 7.13
N TRP A 252 -20.55 18.51 6.08
CA TRP A 252 -19.84 19.00 4.89
C TRP A 252 -18.83 20.12 5.24
N LEU A 253 -19.25 21.13 6.02
CA LEU A 253 -18.37 22.22 6.46
C LEU A 253 -17.23 21.69 7.37
N GLY A 254 -17.52 20.78 8.28
CA GLY A 254 -16.53 20.13 9.14
C GLY A 254 -15.48 19.34 8.35
N SER A 255 -15.92 18.62 7.32
CA SER A 255 -15.04 17.89 6.40
C SER A 255 -14.16 18.83 5.60
N GLY A 256 -14.70 19.95 5.10
CA GLY A 256 -13.95 20.96 4.35
C GLY A 256 -12.77 21.56 5.15
N ARG A 257 -12.99 21.93 6.42
CA ARG A 257 -11.91 22.43 7.29
C ARG A 257 -10.81 21.38 7.51
N ARG A 258 -11.17 20.12 7.69
CA ARG A 258 -10.19 19.04 7.87
C ARG A 258 -9.40 18.75 6.59
N VAL A 259 -10.04 18.86 5.42
CA VAL A 259 -9.38 18.75 4.12
C VAL A 259 -8.35 19.86 3.95
N VAL A 260 -8.71 21.13 4.20
CA VAL A 260 -7.79 22.27 4.08
C VAL A 260 -6.63 22.13 5.07
N GLY A 261 -6.91 21.81 6.34
CA GLY A 261 -5.89 21.56 7.35
C GLY A 261 -4.96 20.40 6.98
N GLY A 262 -5.54 19.29 6.47
CA GLY A 262 -4.79 18.16 5.98
C GLY A 262 -3.86 18.51 4.80
N ILE A 263 -4.34 19.31 3.83
CA ILE A 263 -3.51 19.79 2.72
C ILE A 263 -2.35 20.66 3.25
N ALA A 264 -2.62 21.63 4.11
CA ALA A 264 -1.59 22.53 4.65
C ALA A 264 -0.50 21.74 5.40
N THR A 265 -0.90 20.85 6.30
CA THR A 265 0.03 19.97 7.03
C THR A 265 0.82 19.07 6.06
N GLY A 266 0.14 18.44 5.10
CA GLY A 266 0.79 17.58 4.13
C GLY A 266 1.79 18.31 3.24
N VAL A 267 1.52 19.56 2.85
CA VAL A 267 2.46 20.39 2.10
C VAL A 267 3.70 20.70 2.95
N SER A 268 3.50 21.15 4.19
CA SER A 268 4.60 21.47 5.13
C SER A 268 5.49 20.25 5.36
N ASP A 269 4.88 19.13 5.76
CA ASP A 269 5.60 17.89 6.06
C ASP A 269 6.31 17.34 4.80
N GLY A 270 5.67 17.46 3.63
CA GLY A 270 6.26 17.08 2.35
C GLY A 270 7.49 17.90 1.97
N LEU A 271 7.50 19.21 2.26
CA LEU A 271 8.67 20.06 2.07
C LEU A 271 9.81 19.68 3.02
N VAL A 272 9.49 19.44 4.30
CA VAL A 272 10.47 19.01 5.31
C VAL A 272 11.09 17.66 4.90
N SER A 273 10.26 16.68 4.52
CA SER A 273 10.74 15.37 4.09
C SER A 273 11.59 15.45 2.83
N ARG A 274 11.21 16.31 1.87
CA ARG A 274 12.00 16.57 0.68
C ARG A 274 13.35 17.21 0.97
N ALA A 275 13.43 18.06 1.99
CA ALA A 275 14.68 18.67 2.44
C ALA A 275 15.56 17.68 3.21
N ARG A 276 14.95 16.76 3.98
CA ARG A 276 15.67 15.72 4.73
C ARG A 276 16.28 14.67 3.83
N ASP A 277 15.48 14.09 2.90
CA ASP A 277 15.98 13.15 1.87
C ASP A 277 16.15 13.87 0.54
N ARG A 278 17.39 14.21 0.20
CA ARG A 278 17.76 14.85 -1.08
C ARG A 278 18.09 13.86 -2.18
N THR A 279 18.07 12.56 -1.88
CA THR A 279 18.35 11.50 -2.85
C THR A 279 17.14 11.28 -3.78
N PRO A 280 17.34 10.60 -4.93
CA PRO A 280 16.22 10.19 -5.79
C PRO A 280 15.21 9.29 -5.08
N ARG A 281 15.62 8.57 -4.04
CA ARG A 281 14.81 7.66 -3.23
C ARG A 281 13.62 8.34 -2.57
N ARG A 282 13.79 9.54 -2.01
CA ARG A 282 12.73 10.33 -1.34
C ARG A 282 11.98 9.55 -0.25
N ASN A 283 12.70 8.81 0.57
CA ASN A 283 12.12 8.07 1.69
C ASN A 283 12.83 8.38 3.02
N PRO A 284 12.54 9.54 3.67
CA PRO A 284 13.15 9.89 4.95
C PRO A 284 12.60 9.07 6.13
N HIS A 285 11.59 8.23 5.93
CA HIS A 285 10.93 7.40 6.94
C HIS A 285 10.90 5.92 6.48
N GLY A 286 11.99 5.46 5.87
CA GLY A 286 12.15 4.11 5.35
C GLY A 286 12.57 3.09 6.39
N ILE A 287 13.02 1.96 5.90
CA ILE A 287 13.49 0.83 6.73
C ILE A 287 14.66 1.25 7.60
N SER A 288 15.60 2.04 7.08
CA SER A 288 16.80 2.48 7.77
C SER A 288 16.57 3.40 8.96
N ASP A 289 15.41 4.07 9.04
CA ASP A 289 15.11 5.05 10.09
C ASP A 289 14.54 4.41 11.38
N ARG A 290 14.18 3.14 11.35
CA ARG A 290 13.52 2.46 12.48
C ARG A 290 14.18 1.11 12.78
N HIS A 291 14.71 0.95 13.98
CA HIS A 291 15.31 -0.28 14.48
C HIS A 291 14.38 -1.08 15.42
N ASP A 292 13.29 -0.46 15.86
CA ASP A 292 12.36 -0.98 16.88
C ASP A 292 11.02 -1.46 16.30
N ARG A 293 10.92 -1.68 14.98
CA ARG A 293 9.66 -2.09 14.33
C ARG A 293 9.10 -3.37 14.91
N ALA A 294 9.93 -4.41 14.94
CA ALA A 294 9.53 -5.69 15.47
C ALA A 294 9.68 -5.71 16.99
N VAL A 295 8.57 -5.81 17.70
CA VAL A 295 8.56 -6.00 19.16
C VAL A 295 8.67 -7.47 19.56
N ALA A 296 8.35 -8.39 18.65
CA ALA A 296 8.59 -9.82 18.77
C ALA A 296 8.67 -10.47 17.39
N ARG A 297 9.52 -11.49 17.27
CA ARG A 297 9.66 -12.31 16.07
C ARG A 297 9.63 -13.78 16.45
N TYR A 298 8.81 -14.54 15.75
CA TYR A 298 8.77 -15.99 15.81
C TYR A 298 9.23 -16.49 14.45
N ASP A 299 10.27 -17.31 14.44
CA ASP A 299 10.91 -17.82 13.23
C ASP A 299 10.91 -19.35 13.31
N TRP A 300 10.26 -20.01 12.36
CA TRP A 300 10.09 -21.46 12.31
C TRP A 300 10.80 -22.09 11.11
N ARG A 301 11.66 -21.35 10.42
CA ARG A 301 12.46 -21.82 9.27
C ARG A 301 13.49 -22.85 9.66
#